data_155e94349838946c988b4a8290361a3f
#
_entry.id   155e94349838946c988b4a8290361a3f
#
_cell.length_a   1.000
_cell.length_b   1.000
_cell.length_c   1.000
_cell.angle_alpha   90.00
_cell.angle_beta   90.00
_cell.angle_gamma   90.00
#
_symmetry.space_group_name_H-M   'P 1'
#
loop_
_entity.id
_entity.type
_entity.pdbx_description
1 polymer ?
#
loop_
_entity_poly.entity_id
_entity_poly.type
_entity_poly.pdbx_seq_one_letter_code
_entity_poly.pdbx_strand_id
1 'polypeptide(L)'
;MQFKNNEILLFQGDSITDGNRGRGTTDPNHYIGHSFPYILSAHLALKYIDKNPSFLSRGISGNDLLQMYARWREDGINLKPTVISILIGTNDAGAYINANNGSTQKQYEHIFRTLIDETLNELPDTRFVLCEPFYMNVDGTDTSERRYNDIKSRAQIVKKIAEDYNSTYVPLQDLLDSYAKKLGNKRKILWDGVHPTILGHSIIAEQWLKITEL
;
A
#
# COMPACT_ATOMS: atom_id res chain seq x y z
N MET A 1 -3.13 4.38 -16.64
CA MET A 1 -3.45 5.73 -16.03
C MET A 1 -2.68 6.80 -16.78
N GLN A 2 -3.22 8.02 -17.00
CA GLN A 2 -2.46 9.12 -17.57
C GLN A 2 -1.83 9.98 -16.47
N PHE A 3 -0.53 10.25 -16.55
CA PHE A 3 0.17 11.12 -15.62
C PHE A 3 0.01 12.59 -16.02
N LYS A 4 -0.55 13.43 -15.14
CA LYS A 4 -0.88 14.85 -15.43
C LYS A 4 0.26 15.79 -14.99
N ASN A 5 0.20 17.06 -15.41
CA ASN A 5 1.11 18.09 -14.93
C ASN A 5 0.86 18.39 -13.45
N ASN A 6 1.95 18.65 -12.70
CA ASN A 6 1.92 18.90 -11.26
C ASN A 6 1.20 17.80 -10.46
N GLU A 7 1.35 16.55 -10.87
CA GLU A 7 0.78 15.40 -10.17
C GLU A 7 1.35 15.30 -8.76
N ILE A 8 0.47 15.14 -7.78
CA ILE A 8 0.85 14.85 -6.38
C ILE A 8 0.47 13.41 -6.10
N LEU A 9 1.47 12.52 -6.10
CA LEU A 9 1.30 11.10 -5.78
C LEU A 9 1.60 10.87 -4.30
N LEU A 10 0.56 10.53 -3.54
CA LEU A 10 0.63 10.19 -2.14
C LEU A 10 0.62 8.68 -1.94
N PHE A 11 1.61 8.16 -1.20
CA PHE A 11 1.66 6.77 -0.75
C PHE A 11 1.19 6.68 0.70
N GLN A 12 0.20 5.84 0.94
CA GLN A 12 -0.38 5.55 2.26
C GLN A 12 -0.30 4.08 2.58
N GLY A 13 -0.15 3.76 3.86
CA GLY A 13 -0.06 2.40 4.35
C GLY A 13 0.67 2.26 5.67
N ASP A 14 1.20 1.06 5.88
CA ASP A 14 1.92 0.63 7.08
C ASP A 14 3.46 0.65 6.89
N SER A 15 4.17 -0.26 7.58
CA SER A 15 5.64 -0.42 7.50
C SER A 15 6.15 -0.71 6.09
N ILE A 16 5.35 -1.40 5.27
CA ILE A 16 5.71 -1.76 3.89
C ILE A 16 5.80 -0.49 3.02
N THR A 17 4.96 0.51 3.31
CA THR A 17 4.96 1.82 2.66
C THR A 17 5.92 2.80 3.34
N ASP A 18 5.97 2.79 4.67
CA ASP A 18 6.83 3.67 5.49
C ASP A 18 8.30 3.58 5.08
N GLY A 19 8.84 2.36 4.95
CA GLY A 19 10.23 2.14 4.59
C GLY A 19 11.21 2.94 5.45
N ASN A 20 10.91 3.12 6.73
CA ASN A 20 11.71 3.92 7.67
C ASN A 20 11.95 5.37 7.17
N ARG A 21 10.91 6.00 6.64
CA ARG A 21 10.97 7.38 6.14
C ARG A 21 11.32 8.38 7.24
N GLY A 22 12.02 9.43 6.89
CA GLY A 22 12.24 10.57 7.77
C GLY A 22 10.93 11.31 8.09
N ARG A 23 10.77 11.72 9.35
CA ARG A 23 9.58 12.47 9.81
C ARG A 23 9.75 13.98 9.68
N GLY A 24 10.98 14.46 9.47
CA GLY A 24 11.27 15.86 9.24
C GLY A 24 11.01 16.24 7.77
N THR A 25 10.69 17.51 7.56
CA THR A 25 10.40 18.07 6.22
C THR A 25 11.62 18.64 5.52
N THR A 26 12.79 18.67 6.19
CA THR A 26 13.99 19.37 5.72
C THR A 26 14.94 18.51 4.90
N ASP A 27 14.78 17.19 4.91
CA ASP A 27 15.63 16.25 4.18
C ASP A 27 14.86 15.56 3.06
N PRO A 28 14.99 16.04 1.82
CA PRO A 28 14.27 15.47 0.68
C PRO A 28 14.72 14.05 0.32
N ASN A 29 15.90 13.60 0.79
CA ASN A 29 16.40 12.26 0.49
C ASN A 29 15.75 11.16 1.33
N HIS A 30 15.24 11.50 2.52
CA HIS A 30 14.74 10.51 3.46
C HIS A 30 13.22 10.54 3.68
N TYR A 31 12.50 11.56 3.23
CA TYR A 31 11.06 11.69 3.52
C TYR A 31 10.17 10.65 2.82
N ILE A 32 10.66 9.98 1.78
CA ILE A 32 9.96 8.87 1.09
C ILE A 32 10.29 7.52 1.73
N GLY A 33 11.42 7.38 2.42
CA GLY A 33 11.92 6.10 2.93
C GLY A 33 12.68 5.29 1.88
N HIS A 34 12.85 3.98 2.10
CA HIS A 34 13.62 3.08 1.22
C HIS A 34 12.81 1.88 0.71
N SER A 35 11.48 2.03 0.63
CA SER A 35 10.55 0.99 0.19
C SER A 35 10.09 1.21 -1.27
N PHE A 36 9.10 0.42 -1.74
CA PHE A 36 8.59 0.53 -3.10
C PHE A 36 8.17 1.97 -3.51
N PRO A 37 7.63 2.85 -2.62
CA PRO A 37 7.41 4.26 -2.91
C PRO A 37 8.66 5.00 -3.41
N TYR A 38 9.84 4.70 -2.82
CA TYR A 38 11.10 5.31 -3.26
C TYR A 38 11.45 4.90 -4.69
N ILE A 39 11.34 3.60 -5.00
CA ILE A 39 11.61 3.06 -6.35
C ILE A 39 10.69 3.71 -7.38
N LEU A 40 9.39 3.79 -7.06
CA LEU A 40 8.39 4.44 -7.91
C LEU A 40 8.66 5.92 -8.11
N SER A 41 8.94 6.64 -7.01
CA SER A 41 9.22 8.08 -7.05
C SER A 41 10.44 8.39 -7.91
N ALA A 42 11.52 7.62 -7.75
CA ALA A 42 12.74 7.80 -8.54
C ALA A 42 12.50 7.56 -10.04
N HIS A 43 11.76 6.49 -10.37
CA HIS A 43 11.42 6.16 -11.76
C HIS A 43 10.51 7.22 -12.39
N LEU A 44 9.42 7.58 -11.71
CA LEU A 44 8.43 8.52 -12.25
C LEU A 44 8.94 9.96 -12.30
N ALA A 45 9.78 10.37 -11.35
CA ALA A 45 10.42 11.69 -11.37
C ALA A 45 11.26 11.88 -12.63
N LEU A 46 12.05 10.87 -13.01
CA LEU A 46 12.86 10.91 -14.23
C LEU A 46 12.00 10.83 -15.50
N LYS A 47 11.04 9.87 -15.53
CA LYS A 47 10.19 9.65 -16.70
C LYS A 47 9.30 10.84 -17.03
N TYR A 48 8.83 11.56 -16.02
CA TYR A 48 7.88 12.67 -16.16
C TYR A 48 8.44 14.00 -15.67
N ILE A 49 9.76 14.21 -15.85
CA ILE A 49 10.46 15.40 -15.39
C ILE A 49 9.81 16.71 -15.89
N ASP A 50 9.35 16.73 -17.13
CA ASP A 50 8.68 17.89 -17.74
C ASP A 50 7.27 18.17 -17.16
N LYS A 51 6.72 17.24 -16.37
CA LYS A 51 5.40 17.36 -15.73
C LYS A 51 5.46 17.82 -14.28
N ASN A 52 6.66 18.05 -13.75
CA ASN A 52 6.89 18.54 -12.39
C ASN A 52 6.12 17.76 -11.31
N PRO A 53 6.28 16.42 -11.19
CA PRO A 53 5.57 15.61 -10.20
C PRO A 53 6.08 15.86 -8.78
N SER A 54 5.19 15.67 -7.81
CA SER A 54 5.50 15.63 -6.38
C SER A 54 5.16 14.26 -5.80
N PHE A 55 6.00 13.75 -4.92
CA PHE A 55 5.84 12.44 -4.27
C PHE A 55 5.82 12.61 -2.76
N LEU A 56 4.83 12.04 -2.11
CA LEU A 56 4.65 12.10 -0.66
C LEU A 56 4.47 10.68 -0.12
N SER A 57 5.15 10.34 0.98
CA SER A 57 4.86 9.13 1.74
C SER A 57 4.33 9.50 3.13
N ARG A 58 3.22 8.86 3.49
CA ARG A 58 2.59 8.97 4.82
C ARG A 58 2.34 7.60 5.44
N GLY A 59 3.05 6.57 4.96
CA GLY A 59 3.10 5.27 5.63
C GLY A 59 3.58 5.42 7.08
N ILE A 60 2.99 4.67 8.00
CA ILE A 60 3.41 4.59 9.40
C ILE A 60 3.51 3.13 9.79
N SER A 61 4.71 2.70 10.18
CA SER A 61 5.00 1.34 10.62
C SER A 61 4.06 0.89 11.73
N GLY A 62 3.47 -0.29 11.58
CA GLY A 62 2.52 -0.87 12.53
C GLY A 62 1.06 -0.43 12.36
N ASN A 63 0.76 0.59 11.56
CA ASN A 63 -0.63 1.03 11.38
C ASN A 63 -1.50 -0.06 10.75
N ASP A 64 -2.69 -0.22 11.30
CA ASP A 64 -3.85 -0.82 10.66
C ASP A 64 -4.69 0.25 9.94
N LEU A 65 -5.76 -0.16 9.28
CA LEU A 65 -6.62 0.76 8.53
C LEU A 65 -7.31 1.80 9.43
N LEU A 66 -7.73 1.40 10.64
CA LEU A 66 -8.37 2.33 11.58
C LEU A 66 -7.41 3.43 12.05
N GLN A 67 -6.16 3.06 12.35
CA GLN A 67 -5.10 4.00 12.72
C GLN A 67 -4.72 4.91 11.55
N MET A 68 -4.72 4.40 10.32
CA MET A 68 -4.54 5.20 9.11
C MET A 68 -5.70 6.19 8.93
N TYR A 69 -6.93 5.74 9.13
CA TYR A 69 -8.12 6.59 9.05
C TYR A 69 -8.13 7.71 10.12
N ALA A 70 -7.70 7.41 11.34
CA ALA A 70 -7.64 8.40 12.42
C ALA A 70 -6.78 9.65 12.11
N ARG A 71 -5.84 9.53 11.18
CA ARG A 71 -4.97 10.63 10.71
C ARG A 71 -5.25 11.05 9.25
N TRP A 72 -6.35 10.54 8.66
CA TRP A 72 -6.62 10.69 7.23
C TRP A 72 -6.79 12.14 6.78
N ARG A 73 -7.41 12.97 7.64
CA ARG A 73 -7.57 14.39 7.35
C ARG A 73 -6.21 15.08 7.15
N GLU A 74 -5.29 14.88 8.08
CA GLU A 74 -3.98 15.54 8.07
C GLU A 74 -3.03 14.95 7.04
N ASP A 75 -2.92 13.61 7.04
CA ASP A 75 -1.96 12.87 6.22
C ASP A 75 -2.49 12.47 4.84
N GLY A 76 -3.73 12.78 4.55
CA GLY A 76 -4.41 12.47 3.28
C GLY A 76 -4.98 13.72 2.63
N ILE A 77 -6.19 14.11 3.00
CA ILE A 77 -6.99 15.13 2.31
C ILE A 77 -6.29 16.50 2.29
N ASN A 78 -5.73 16.95 3.42
CA ASN A 78 -5.07 18.28 3.52
C ASN A 78 -3.83 18.40 2.62
N LEU A 79 -3.25 17.30 2.16
CA LEU A 79 -2.13 17.29 1.23
C LEU A 79 -2.56 17.49 -0.23
N LYS A 80 -3.86 17.49 -0.48
CA LYS A 80 -4.48 17.68 -1.81
C LYS A 80 -3.88 16.77 -2.90
N PRO A 81 -3.76 15.45 -2.65
CA PRO A 81 -3.18 14.54 -3.62
C PRO A 81 -4.09 14.39 -4.85
N THR A 82 -3.48 14.25 -6.01
CA THR A 82 -4.17 13.94 -7.26
C THR A 82 -4.23 12.45 -7.54
N VAL A 83 -3.30 11.69 -6.92
CA VAL A 83 -3.28 10.23 -6.91
C VAL A 83 -2.94 9.76 -5.49
N ILE A 84 -3.70 8.80 -4.97
CA ILE A 84 -3.39 8.13 -3.70
C ILE A 84 -3.18 6.64 -3.95
N SER A 85 -1.98 6.15 -3.62
CA SER A 85 -1.67 4.72 -3.60
C SER A 85 -1.77 4.19 -2.18
N ILE A 86 -2.62 3.17 -1.95
CA ILE A 86 -2.87 2.60 -0.62
C ILE A 86 -2.47 1.14 -0.60
N LEU A 87 -1.61 0.76 0.36
CA LEU A 87 -1.29 -0.63 0.70
C LEU A 87 -1.42 -0.81 2.21
N ILE A 88 -2.51 -1.44 2.66
CA ILE A 88 -2.87 -1.62 4.07
C ILE A 88 -3.70 -2.91 4.25
N GLY A 89 -3.66 -3.53 5.43
CA GLY A 89 -4.50 -4.70 5.77
C GLY A 89 -3.74 -5.83 6.45
N THR A 90 -2.42 -5.84 6.34
CA THR A 90 -1.58 -6.91 6.92
C THR A 90 -1.55 -6.84 8.45
N ASN A 91 -1.52 -5.61 9.01
CA ASN A 91 -1.60 -5.41 10.47
C ASN A 91 -3.02 -5.61 11.01
N ASP A 92 -4.04 -5.24 10.24
CA ASP A 92 -5.44 -5.54 10.55
C ASP A 92 -5.65 -7.04 10.83
N ALA A 93 -5.17 -7.89 9.92
CA ALA A 93 -5.23 -9.34 10.07
C ALA A 93 -4.38 -9.84 11.24
N GLY A 94 -3.18 -9.28 11.42
CA GLY A 94 -2.29 -9.63 12.53
C GLY A 94 -2.91 -9.32 13.89
N ALA A 95 -3.47 -8.14 14.07
CA ALA A 95 -4.15 -7.73 15.29
C ALA A 95 -5.41 -8.57 15.55
N TYR A 96 -6.20 -8.85 14.53
CA TYR A 96 -7.41 -9.65 14.63
C TYR A 96 -7.12 -11.12 15.04
N ILE A 97 -6.16 -11.75 14.37
CA ILE A 97 -5.85 -13.18 14.57
C ILE A 97 -5.02 -13.41 15.85
N ASN A 98 -4.03 -12.55 16.11
CA ASN A 98 -3.05 -12.79 17.17
C ASN A 98 -3.47 -12.19 18.52
N ALA A 99 -4.13 -11.04 18.52
CA ALA A 99 -4.43 -10.29 19.73
C ALA A 99 -5.94 -10.10 19.98
N ASN A 100 -6.81 -10.57 19.08
CA ASN A 100 -8.24 -10.31 19.12
C ASN A 100 -8.56 -8.81 19.29
N ASN A 101 -7.77 -7.95 18.66
CA ASN A 101 -7.79 -6.49 18.80
C ASN A 101 -7.65 -5.79 17.43
N GLY A 102 -8.19 -6.36 16.39
CA GLY A 102 -8.20 -5.79 15.05
C GLY A 102 -9.61 -5.58 14.53
N SER A 103 -9.73 -4.85 13.44
CA SER A 103 -11.00 -4.70 12.74
C SER A 103 -11.49 -6.03 12.17
N THR A 104 -12.78 -6.30 12.31
CA THR A 104 -13.43 -7.36 11.52
C THR A 104 -13.36 -7.00 10.03
N GLN A 105 -13.51 -7.98 9.14
CA GLN A 105 -13.55 -7.74 7.69
C GLN A 105 -14.65 -6.73 7.30
N LYS A 106 -15.81 -6.78 7.96
CA LYS A 106 -16.90 -5.83 7.74
C LYS A 106 -16.54 -4.39 8.16
N GLN A 107 -15.85 -4.23 9.29
CA GLN A 107 -15.37 -2.94 9.76
C GLN A 107 -14.27 -2.40 8.82
N TYR A 108 -13.35 -3.27 8.38
CA TYR A 108 -12.31 -2.95 7.43
C TYR A 108 -12.91 -2.41 6.10
N GLU A 109 -13.90 -3.11 5.54
CA GLU A 109 -14.60 -2.66 4.33
C GLU A 109 -15.27 -1.29 4.55
N HIS A 110 -16.00 -1.14 5.65
CA HIS A 110 -16.71 0.10 5.96
C HIS A 110 -15.76 1.30 6.09
N ILE A 111 -14.68 1.15 6.85
CA ILE A 111 -13.69 2.22 7.06
C ILE A 111 -12.99 2.57 5.74
N PHE A 112 -12.65 1.57 4.93
CA PHE A 112 -11.99 1.82 3.66
C PHE A 112 -12.87 2.60 2.69
N ARG A 113 -14.16 2.25 2.60
CA ARG A 113 -15.14 3.01 1.80
C ARG A 113 -15.33 4.43 2.31
N THR A 114 -15.49 4.59 3.64
CA THR A 114 -15.62 5.91 4.26
C THR A 114 -14.44 6.82 3.91
N LEU A 115 -13.22 6.29 3.97
CA LEU A 115 -11.99 7.01 3.63
C LEU A 115 -12.01 7.51 2.17
N ILE A 116 -12.43 6.66 1.23
CA ILE A 116 -12.53 7.05 -0.19
C ILE A 116 -13.65 8.07 -0.39
N ASP A 117 -14.82 7.86 0.19
CA ASP A 117 -15.97 8.77 0.09
C ASP A 117 -15.63 10.17 0.61
N GLU A 118 -15.03 10.27 1.80
CA GLU A 118 -14.60 11.56 2.36
C GLU A 118 -13.57 12.26 1.47
N THR A 119 -12.65 11.49 0.88
CA THR A 119 -11.68 12.06 -0.06
C THR A 119 -12.34 12.60 -1.31
N LEU A 120 -13.22 11.82 -1.95
CA LEU A 120 -13.87 12.22 -3.20
C LEU A 120 -14.88 13.35 -2.99
N ASN A 121 -15.47 13.48 -1.80
CA ASN A 121 -16.35 14.62 -1.47
C ASN A 121 -15.59 15.95 -1.46
N GLU A 122 -14.32 15.97 -1.07
CA GLU A 122 -13.52 17.19 -1.02
C GLU A 122 -12.57 17.36 -2.22
N LEU A 123 -12.10 16.25 -2.77
CA LEU A 123 -11.14 16.16 -3.87
C LEU A 123 -11.68 15.21 -4.95
N PRO A 124 -12.72 15.63 -5.70
CA PRO A 124 -13.47 14.73 -6.58
C PRO A 124 -12.65 14.16 -7.76
N ASP A 125 -11.55 14.81 -8.12
CA ASP A 125 -10.66 14.38 -9.20
C ASP A 125 -9.53 13.46 -8.73
N THR A 126 -9.44 13.14 -7.43
CA THR A 126 -8.43 12.24 -6.88
C THR A 126 -8.63 10.82 -7.41
N ARG A 127 -7.56 10.22 -7.90
CA ARG A 127 -7.54 8.84 -8.41
C ARG A 127 -6.89 7.93 -7.38
N PHE A 128 -7.45 6.75 -7.21
CA PHE A 128 -6.92 5.76 -6.27
C PHE A 128 -6.21 4.62 -7.00
N VAL A 129 -5.10 4.16 -6.40
CA VAL A 129 -4.41 2.92 -6.73
C VAL A 129 -4.41 2.06 -5.48
N LEU A 130 -5.27 1.05 -5.46
CA LEU A 130 -5.47 0.16 -4.33
C LEU A 130 -4.63 -1.10 -4.50
N CYS A 131 -3.60 -1.24 -3.68
CA CYS A 131 -2.70 -2.39 -3.72
C CYS A 131 -3.25 -3.53 -2.86
N GLU A 132 -3.14 -4.74 -3.37
CA GLU A 132 -3.52 -5.95 -2.65
C GLU A 132 -2.68 -6.14 -1.39
N PRO A 133 -3.28 -6.26 -0.19
CA PRO A 133 -2.55 -6.71 0.99
C PRO A 133 -2.11 -8.17 0.81
N PHE A 134 -0.91 -8.48 1.28
CA PHE A 134 -0.28 -9.79 1.07
C PHE A 134 0.40 -10.32 2.34
N TYR A 135 0.65 -11.61 2.35
CA TYR A 135 1.37 -12.29 3.41
C TYR A 135 1.92 -13.64 2.91
N MET A 136 3.04 -14.08 3.45
CA MET A 136 3.56 -15.43 3.22
C MET A 136 3.72 -16.17 4.54
N ASN A 137 3.10 -17.34 4.67
CA ASN A 137 3.37 -18.24 5.77
C ASN A 137 4.80 -18.81 5.61
N VAL A 138 5.75 -18.22 6.34
CA VAL A 138 7.18 -18.58 6.28
C VAL A 138 7.62 -19.49 7.42
N ASP A 139 6.81 -19.63 8.47
CA ASP A 139 7.08 -20.45 9.65
C ASP A 139 6.26 -21.74 9.73
N GLY A 140 5.23 -21.87 8.88
CA GLY A 140 4.39 -23.07 8.78
C GLY A 140 3.42 -23.29 9.94
N THR A 141 3.18 -22.28 10.79
CA THR A 141 2.29 -22.41 11.95
C THR A 141 0.82 -22.26 11.58
N ASP A 142 -0.10 -22.84 12.40
CA ASP A 142 -1.54 -22.68 12.22
C ASP A 142 -1.99 -21.22 12.35
N THR A 143 -1.32 -20.44 13.20
CA THR A 143 -1.60 -19.01 13.36
C THR A 143 -1.24 -18.23 12.10
N SER A 144 -0.10 -18.53 11.49
CA SER A 144 0.31 -17.95 10.21
C SER A 144 -0.63 -18.34 9.07
N GLU A 145 -1.16 -19.56 9.07
CA GLU A 145 -2.13 -19.98 8.06
C GLU A 145 -3.46 -19.23 8.22
N ARG A 146 -3.96 -19.05 9.45
CA ARG A 146 -5.17 -18.24 9.71
C ARG A 146 -4.97 -16.79 9.29
N ARG A 147 -3.79 -16.22 9.56
CA ARG A 147 -3.45 -14.87 9.14
C ARG A 147 -3.45 -14.74 7.62
N TYR A 148 -2.83 -15.69 6.91
CA TYR A 148 -2.84 -15.74 5.46
C TYR A 148 -4.27 -15.72 4.89
N ASN A 149 -5.15 -16.56 5.44
CA ASN A 149 -6.54 -16.67 4.99
C ASN A 149 -7.34 -15.37 5.27
N ASP A 150 -7.12 -14.71 6.41
CA ASP A 150 -7.78 -13.43 6.71
C ASP A 150 -7.29 -12.30 5.77
N ILE A 151 -5.98 -12.22 5.50
CA ILE A 151 -5.43 -11.25 4.54
C ILE A 151 -5.99 -11.49 3.13
N LYS A 152 -6.11 -12.75 2.72
CA LYS A 152 -6.72 -13.11 1.44
C LYS A 152 -8.18 -12.64 1.34
N SER A 153 -8.94 -12.74 2.42
CA SER A 153 -10.31 -12.20 2.48
C SER A 153 -10.32 -10.67 2.39
N ARG A 154 -9.40 -9.97 3.07
CA ARG A 154 -9.26 -8.50 2.95
C ARG A 154 -8.82 -8.08 1.55
N ALA A 155 -7.97 -8.85 0.88
CA ALA A 155 -7.58 -8.62 -0.51
C ALA A 155 -8.79 -8.64 -1.46
N GLN A 156 -9.74 -9.56 -1.25
CA GLN A 156 -11.00 -9.58 -2.02
C GLN A 156 -11.87 -8.34 -1.74
N ILE A 157 -11.89 -7.85 -0.50
CA ILE A 157 -12.58 -6.61 -0.15
C ILE A 157 -11.94 -5.42 -0.89
N VAL A 158 -10.60 -5.30 -0.86
CA VAL A 158 -9.89 -4.22 -1.56
C VAL A 158 -10.14 -4.27 -3.07
N LYS A 159 -10.13 -5.46 -3.66
CA LYS A 159 -10.45 -5.66 -5.07
C LYS A 159 -11.87 -5.19 -5.40
N LYS A 160 -12.85 -5.61 -4.60
CA LYS A 160 -14.25 -5.18 -4.77
C LYS A 160 -14.41 -3.66 -4.64
N ILE A 161 -13.74 -3.05 -3.66
CA ILE A 161 -13.74 -1.59 -3.49
C ILE A 161 -13.14 -0.92 -4.74
N ALA A 162 -12.03 -1.42 -5.27
CA ALA A 162 -11.44 -0.87 -6.48
C ALA A 162 -12.41 -0.92 -7.68
N GLU A 163 -13.14 -2.02 -7.83
CA GLU A 163 -14.18 -2.17 -8.85
C GLU A 163 -15.33 -1.17 -8.65
N ASP A 164 -15.87 -1.08 -7.43
CA ASP A 164 -17.02 -0.24 -7.08
C ASP A 164 -16.73 1.28 -7.27
N TYR A 165 -15.47 1.70 -7.03
CA TYR A 165 -15.02 3.10 -7.18
C TYR A 165 -14.28 3.37 -8.51
N ASN A 166 -14.29 2.43 -9.45
CA ASN A 166 -13.55 2.54 -10.72
C ASN A 166 -12.07 2.94 -10.51
N SER A 167 -11.46 2.38 -9.47
CA SER A 167 -10.07 2.61 -9.07
C SER A 167 -9.14 1.55 -9.64
N THR A 168 -7.85 1.86 -9.74
CA THR A 168 -6.85 0.89 -10.19
C THR A 168 -6.56 -0.11 -9.06
N TYR A 169 -6.72 -1.41 -9.32
CA TYR A 169 -6.32 -2.49 -8.40
C TYR A 169 -4.97 -3.08 -8.82
N VAL A 170 -4.02 -3.18 -7.89
CA VAL A 170 -2.70 -3.79 -8.12
C VAL A 170 -2.64 -5.14 -7.41
N PRO A 171 -2.79 -6.27 -8.15
CA PRO A 171 -2.69 -7.62 -7.58
C PRO A 171 -1.23 -7.94 -7.25
N LEU A 172 -0.97 -8.46 -6.04
CA LEU A 172 0.38 -8.70 -5.53
C LEU A 172 0.61 -10.11 -5.00
N GLN A 173 -0.38 -10.74 -4.32
CA GLN A 173 -0.16 -12.01 -3.62
C GLN A 173 0.36 -13.11 -4.55
N ASP A 174 -0.38 -13.41 -5.62
CA ASP A 174 -0.02 -14.48 -6.55
C ASP A 174 1.32 -14.22 -7.26
N LEU A 175 1.61 -12.94 -7.54
CA LEU A 175 2.87 -12.54 -8.15
C LEU A 175 4.05 -12.82 -7.22
N LEU A 176 3.97 -12.38 -5.95
CA LEU A 176 4.99 -12.59 -4.94
C LEU A 176 5.19 -14.10 -4.68
N ASP A 177 4.11 -14.87 -4.58
CA ASP A 177 4.14 -16.33 -4.42
C ASP A 177 4.83 -17.02 -5.61
N SER A 178 4.59 -16.54 -6.83
CA SER A 178 5.24 -17.08 -8.04
C SER A 178 6.76 -16.90 -8.02
N TYR A 179 7.23 -15.72 -7.61
CA TYR A 179 8.66 -15.45 -7.44
C TYR A 179 9.27 -16.26 -6.29
N ALA A 180 8.56 -16.39 -5.16
CA ALA A 180 9.01 -17.20 -4.03
C ALA A 180 9.17 -18.68 -4.43
N LYS A 181 8.21 -19.20 -5.21
CA LYS A 181 8.28 -20.56 -5.79
C LYS A 181 9.47 -20.72 -6.74
N LYS A 182 9.67 -19.76 -7.66
CA LYS A 182 10.81 -19.76 -8.59
C LYS A 182 12.15 -19.79 -7.88
N LEU A 183 12.27 -19.09 -6.75
CA LEU A 183 13.50 -19.00 -5.95
C LEU A 183 13.63 -20.13 -4.92
N GLY A 184 12.60 -20.95 -4.72
CA GLY A 184 12.57 -22.01 -3.71
C GLY A 184 12.65 -21.51 -2.27
N ASN A 185 12.43 -20.20 -2.04
CA ASN A 185 12.56 -19.61 -0.70
C ASN A 185 11.70 -18.34 -0.56
N LYS A 186 10.65 -18.41 0.25
CA LYS A 186 9.73 -17.31 0.54
C LYS A 186 10.44 -16.10 1.19
N ARG A 187 11.45 -16.36 2.06
CA ARG A 187 12.17 -15.31 2.78
C ARG A 187 13.05 -14.43 1.88
N LYS A 188 13.33 -14.86 0.66
CA LYS A 188 13.98 -14.00 -0.35
C LYS A 188 13.05 -12.91 -0.89
N ILE A 189 11.75 -13.05 -0.69
CA ILE A 189 10.73 -12.09 -1.13
C ILE A 189 10.21 -11.30 0.08
N LEU A 190 9.67 -12.00 1.10
CA LEU A 190 9.21 -11.42 2.36
C LEU A 190 10.03 -12.07 3.50
N TRP A 191 10.98 -11.33 4.09
CA TRP A 191 11.97 -11.92 4.99
C TRP A 191 11.38 -12.50 6.27
N ASP A 192 10.26 -11.98 6.75
CA ASP A 192 9.51 -12.44 7.93
C ASP A 192 8.06 -12.86 7.60
N GLY A 193 7.72 -12.91 6.33
CA GLY A 193 6.37 -13.21 5.85
C GLY A 193 5.49 -11.96 5.61
N VAL A 194 5.93 -10.79 6.08
CA VAL A 194 5.22 -9.50 5.95
C VAL A 194 6.05 -8.51 5.13
N HIS A 195 7.28 -8.26 5.57
CA HIS A 195 8.09 -7.18 5.05
C HIS A 195 8.89 -7.60 3.83
N PRO A 196 8.76 -6.88 2.71
CA PRO A 196 9.51 -7.16 1.50
C PRO A 196 11.01 -6.94 1.70
N THR A 197 11.80 -7.82 1.08
CA THR A 197 13.22 -7.57 0.84
C THR A 197 13.40 -6.50 -0.24
N ILE A 198 14.64 -6.12 -0.56
CA ILE A 198 14.92 -5.24 -1.71
C ILE A 198 14.27 -5.79 -2.98
N LEU A 199 14.39 -7.11 -3.22
CA LEU A 199 13.76 -7.78 -4.36
C LEU A 199 12.21 -7.71 -4.27
N GLY A 200 11.63 -7.95 -3.10
CA GLY A 200 10.19 -7.84 -2.88
C GLY A 200 9.66 -6.44 -3.19
N HIS A 201 10.33 -5.40 -2.73
CA HIS A 201 9.97 -4.01 -3.05
C HIS A 201 10.09 -3.70 -4.55
N SER A 202 11.10 -4.23 -5.23
CA SER A 202 11.24 -4.06 -6.69
C SER A 202 10.11 -4.73 -7.45
N ILE A 203 9.71 -5.94 -7.06
CA ILE A 203 8.58 -6.67 -7.68
C ILE A 203 7.26 -5.87 -7.50
N ILE A 204 7.02 -5.33 -6.30
CA ILE A 204 5.84 -4.50 -6.03
C ILE A 204 5.84 -3.24 -6.92
N ALA A 205 6.98 -2.56 -7.02
CA ALA A 205 7.11 -1.35 -7.83
C ALA A 205 6.91 -1.65 -9.32
N GLU A 206 7.50 -2.70 -9.85
CA GLU A 206 7.31 -3.11 -11.26
C GLU A 206 5.85 -3.47 -11.56
N GLN A 207 5.20 -4.21 -10.66
CA GLN A 207 3.78 -4.56 -10.82
C GLN A 207 2.90 -3.31 -10.79
N TRP A 208 3.17 -2.38 -9.87
CA TRP A 208 2.47 -1.11 -9.77
C TRP A 208 2.57 -0.31 -11.08
N LEU A 209 3.79 -0.15 -11.64
CA LEU A 209 4.03 0.54 -12.93
C LEU A 209 3.30 -0.16 -14.08
N LYS A 210 3.39 -1.48 -14.14
CA LYS A 210 2.74 -2.30 -15.17
C LYS A 210 1.21 -2.12 -15.16
N ILE A 211 0.57 -2.16 -13.99
CA ILE A 211 -0.89 -2.08 -13.87
C ILE A 211 -1.40 -0.66 -14.10
N THR A 212 -0.65 0.34 -13.66
CA THR A 212 -1.01 1.75 -13.88
C THR A 212 -0.64 2.24 -15.28
N GLU A 213 0.19 1.50 -16.02
CA GLU A 213 0.72 1.87 -17.35
C GLU A 213 1.55 3.18 -17.31
N LEU A 214 2.25 3.42 -16.20
CA LEU A 214 3.06 4.61 -15.97
C LEU A 214 4.56 4.39 -16.10
#